data_6566201b1cb91415ad2515f84304b43f
#
_entry.id   6566201b1cb91415ad2515f84304b43f
#
_cell.length_a   1.000
_cell.length_b   1.000
_cell.length_c   1.000
_cell.angle_alpha   90.00
_cell.angle_beta   90.00
_cell.angle_gamma   90.00
#
_symmetry.space_group_name_H-M   'P 1'
#
loop_
_entity.id
_entity.type
_entity.pdbx_description
1 polymer ?
#
loop_
_entity_poly.entity_id
_entity_poly.type
_entity_poly.pdbx_seq_one_letter_code
_entity_poly.pdbx_strand_id
1 'polypeptide(L)'
;MFHQQKYCSNCGNEVTLKFTEGRDRIVCEQCTIIHYTNPKIVTGALCVWENKVLLCRRAIEPRKGFWNLPAGYLEDFEKAEDGAIRETWEEAGTHIEIEKVFTVYNLPQANQVYIHFLAKLKDGIVRNGEESIESALFTEEEIPWKELAFTSSAFALRTFFEDRKTGIYNTHLGTFPEK
;
A
#
# COMPACT_ATOMS: atom_id res chain seq x y z
N MET A 1 11.06 -10.96 -10.81
CA MET A 1 11.99 -10.49 -11.86
C MET A 1 11.41 -9.18 -12.37
N PHE A 2 12.02 -8.04 -12.06
CA PHE A 2 11.51 -6.76 -12.56
C PHE A 2 11.68 -6.76 -14.10
N HIS A 3 10.63 -6.40 -14.84
CA HIS A 3 10.73 -6.19 -16.27
C HIS A 3 11.69 -5.03 -16.51
N GLN A 4 12.91 -5.36 -16.90
CA GLN A 4 13.89 -4.35 -17.25
C GLN A 4 13.41 -3.66 -18.54
N GLN A 5 13.34 -2.33 -18.50
CA GLN A 5 13.00 -1.53 -19.67
C GLN A 5 13.97 -1.89 -20.83
N LYS A 6 13.42 -2.18 -22.00
CA LYS A 6 14.21 -2.59 -23.18
C LYS A 6 14.42 -1.44 -24.17
N TYR A 7 13.49 -0.51 -24.20
CA TYR A 7 13.48 0.61 -25.15
C TYR A 7 13.35 1.93 -24.44
N CYS A 8 14.00 2.94 -24.98
CA CYS A 8 13.93 4.31 -24.47
C CYS A 8 12.52 4.88 -24.66
N SER A 9 11.91 5.40 -23.59
CA SER A 9 10.59 6.05 -23.66
C SER A 9 10.58 7.37 -24.44
N ASN A 10 11.77 7.97 -24.68
CA ASN A 10 11.90 9.22 -25.42
C ASN A 10 12.11 9.02 -26.92
N CYS A 11 12.97 8.09 -27.34
CA CYS A 11 13.36 7.95 -28.76
C CYS A 11 13.13 6.56 -29.35
N GLY A 12 12.64 5.59 -28.58
CA GLY A 12 12.32 4.24 -29.02
C GLY A 12 13.54 3.32 -29.26
N ASN A 13 14.77 3.81 -29.13
CA ASN A 13 15.97 2.98 -29.29
C ASN A 13 16.19 2.06 -28.08
N GLU A 14 16.95 0.99 -28.28
CA GLU A 14 17.31 0.09 -27.17
C GLU A 14 18.09 0.82 -26.09
N VAL A 15 17.91 0.40 -24.84
CA VAL A 15 18.61 0.92 -23.68
C VAL A 15 19.56 -0.12 -23.11
N THR A 16 20.62 0.34 -22.46
CA THR A 16 21.65 -0.51 -21.84
C THR A 16 21.77 -0.23 -20.36
N LEU A 17 22.21 -1.23 -19.60
CA LEU A 17 22.55 -1.06 -18.20
C LEU A 17 23.98 -0.54 -18.10
N LYS A 18 24.20 0.63 -17.49
CA LYS A 18 25.50 1.24 -17.28
C LYS A 18 25.70 1.63 -15.82
N PHE A 19 26.92 1.41 -15.32
CA PHE A 19 27.29 1.94 -14.01
C PHE A 19 27.54 3.45 -14.14
N THR A 20 26.64 4.25 -13.55
CA THR A 20 26.72 5.70 -13.54
C THR A 20 26.11 6.25 -12.26
N GLU A 21 26.61 7.38 -11.77
CA GLU A 21 26.14 7.99 -10.52
C GLU A 21 26.16 7.02 -9.31
N GLY A 22 27.18 6.15 -9.23
CA GLY A 22 27.39 5.24 -8.10
C GLY A 22 26.50 3.99 -8.09
N ARG A 23 25.77 3.69 -9.16
CA ARG A 23 24.96 2.48 -9.32
C ARG A 23 24.65 2.14 -10.77
N ASP A 24 24.14 0.94 -10.99
CA ASP A 24 23.65 0.54 -12.31
C ASP A 24 22.35 1.29 -12.66
N ARG A 25 22.35 1.92 -13.84
CA ARG A 25 21.20 2.65 -14.37
C ARG A 25 20.91 2.24 -15.81
N ILE A 26 19.65 2.35 -16.20
CA ILE A 26 19.22 2.17 -17.60
C ILE A 26 19.51 3.46 -18.35
N VAL A 27 20.32 3.37 -19.41
CA VAL A 27 20.77 4.52 -20.20
C VAL A 27 20.45 4.30 -21.67
N CYS A 28 19.92 5.31 -22.33
CA CYS A 28 19.82 5.36 -23.78
C CYS A 28 21.07 6.03 -24.34
N GLU A 29 21.87 5.30 -25.10
CA GLU A 29 23.08 5.86 -25.71
C GLU A 29 22.80 6.82 -26.85
N GLN A 30 21.66 6.65 -27.54
CA GLN A 30 21.28 7.47 -28.69
C GLN A 30 20.87 8.90 -28.27
N CYS A 31 20.08 9.05 -27.21
CA CYS A 31 19.63 10.37 -26.75
C CYS A 31 20.19 10.76 -25.37
N THR A 32 21.15 9.98 -24.84
CA THR A 32 21.89 10.22 -23.58
C THR A 32 21.01 10.34 -22.33
N ILE A 33 19.74 9.89 -22.40
CA ILE A 33 18.83 9.94 -21.27
C ILE A 33 19.12 8.79 -20.29
N ILE A 34 19.18 9.12 -19.00
CA ILE A 34 19.18 8.14 -17.90
C ILE A 34 17.73 7.93 -17.46
N HIS A 35 17.26 6.69 -17.50
CA HIS A 35 15.95 6.30 -17.01
C HIS A 35 16.02 5.98 -15.53
N TYR A 36 15.56 6.92 -14.70
CA TYR A 36 15.47 6.73 -13.26
C TYR A 36 14.25 5.87 -12.92
N THR A 37 14.43 4.93 -11.99
CA THR A 37 13.33 4.15 -11.42
C THR A 37 13.30 4.36 -9.91
N ASN A 38 12.11 4.65 -9.39
CA ASN A 38 11.87 4.82 -7.96
C ASN A 38 10.96 3.70 -7.43
N PRO A 39 10.99 3.42 -6.12
CA PRO A 39 9.99 2.56 -5.51
C PRO A 39 8.58 3.09 -5.79
N LYS A 40 7.66 2.20 -6.12
CA LYS A 40 6.25 2.54 -6.21
C LYS A 40 5.68 2.80 -4.82
N ILE A 41 4.87 3.83 -4.70
CA ILE A 41 4.15 4.12 -3.47
C ILE A 41 2.80 3.41 -3.53
N VAL A 42 2.48 2.69 -2.47
CA VAL A 42 1.16 2.14 -2.20
C VAL A 42 0.60 2.91 -1.02
N THR A 43 -0.58 3.48 -1.17
CA THR A 43 -1.26 4.21 -0.11
C THR A 43 -2.53 3.49 0.31
N GLY A 44 -2.87 3.55 1.58
CA GLY A 44 -4.06 2.91 2.12
C GLY A 44 -4.41 3.39 3.51
N ALA A 45 -5.48 2.86 4.06
CA ALA A 45 -5.97 3.28 5.36
C ALA A 45 -6.26 2.09 6.29
N LEU A 46 -5.84 2.22 7.55
CA LEU A 46 -6.35 1.46 8.67
C LEU A 46 -7.59 2.21 9.19
N CYS A 47 -8.75 1.75 8.76
CA CYS A 47 -10.01 2.41 9.03
C CYS A 47 -10.66 1.82 10.28
N VAL A 48 -10.97 2.67 11.25
CA VAL A 48 -11.53 2.27 12.55
C VAL A 48 -12.99 2.67 12.65
N TRP A 49 -13.82 1.78 13.16
CA TRP A 49 -15.18 2.01 13.59
C TRP A 49 -15.41 1.38 14.96
N GLU A 50 -15.65 2.20 15.98
CA GLU A 50 -15.76 1.76 17.38
C GLU A 50 -14.54 0.92 17.82
N ASN A 51 -14.73 -0.37 18.10
CA ASN A 51 -13.65 -1.29 18.45
C ASN A 51 -13.19 -2.19 17.28
N LYS A 52 -13.62 -1.91 16.06
CA LYS A 52 -13.37 -2.73 14.87
C LYS A 52 -12.51 -2.00 13.85
N VAL A 53 -11.88 -2.79 12.98
CA VAL A 53 -11.12 -2.31 11.82
C VAL A 53 -11.69 -2.90 10.54
N LEU A 54 -11.63 -2.13 9.45
CA LEU A 54 -12.09 -2.55 8.13
C LEU A 54 -11.02 -3.41 7.45
N LEU A 55 -11.44 -4.55 6.91
CA LEU A 55 -10.67 -5.34 5.96
C LEU A 55 -11.50 -5.62 4.71
N CYS A 56 -10.82 -5.70 3.56
CA CYS A 56 -11.36 -6.05 2.27
C CYS A 56 -10.78 -7.38 1.80
N ARG A 57 -11.61 -8.31 1.33
CA ARG A 57 -11.19 -9.58 0.78
C ARG A 57 -10.98 -9.46 -0.71
N ARG A 58 -9.76 -9.63 -1.16
CA ARG A 58 -9.34 -9.34 -2.53
C ARG A 58 -10.06 -10.18 -3.59
N ALA A 59 -10.60 -9.52 -4.61
CA ALA A 59 -11.18 -10.19 -5.78
C ALA A 59 -10.15 -10.43 -6.90
N ILE A 60 -8.97 -9.78 -6.82
CA ILE A 60 -7.93 -9.76 -7.86
C ILE A 60 -6.60 -10.34 -7.37
N GLU A 61 -5.77 -10.78 -8.32
CA GLU A 61 -4.38 -11.18 -8.04
C GLU A 61 -3.48 -9.93 -7.82
N PRO A 62 -2.38 -10.05 -7.09
CA PRO A 62 -1.93 -11.22 -6.32
C PRO A 62 -2.76 -11.42 -5.03
N ARG A 63 -2.74 -12.64 -4.53
CA ARG A 63 -3.41 -13.00 -3.26
C ARG A 63 -4.93 -12.88 -3.29
N LYS A 64 -5.56 -13.18 -4.41
CA LYS A 64 -7.03 -13.30 -4.50
C LYS A 64 -7.58 -14.20 -3.39
N GLY A 65 -8.68 -13.75 -2.74
CA GLY A 65 -9.34 -14.44 -1.64
C GLY A 65 -8.74 -14.17 -0.25
N PHE A 66 -7.60 -13.48 -0.15
CA PHE A 66 -7.01 -13.05 1.12
C PHE A 66 -7.50 -11.67 1.54
N TRP A 67 -7.42 -11.39 2.83
CA TRP A 67 -7.83 -10.13 3.43
C TRP A 67 -6.71 -9.09 3.44
N ASN A 68 -7.06 -7.84 3.27
CA ASN A 68 -6.13 -6.71 3.25
C ASN A 68 -6.77 -5.45 3.86
N LEU A 69 -5.94 -4.52 4.33
CA LEU A 69 -6.37 -3.13 4.50
C LEU A 69 -6.67 -2.55 3.11
N PRO A 70 -7.70 -1.72 2.94
CA PRO A 70 -7.94 -1.03 1.66
C PRO A 70 -6.70 -0.21 1.29
N ALA A 71 -6.11 -0.52 0.13
CA ALA A 71 -4.87 0.09 -0.34
C ALA A 71 -4.54 -0.26 -1.78
N GLY A 72 -4.05 0.72 -2.54
CA GLY A 72 -3.55 0.56 -3.90
C GLY A 72 -2.45 1.54 -4.27
N TYR A 73 -2.10 1.57 -5.54
CA TYR A 73 -1.04 2.47 -6.03
C TYR A 73 -1.47 3.93 -5.98
N LEU A 74 -0.54 4.77 -5.50
CA LEU A 74 -0.70 6.21 -5.60
C LEU A 74 -0.64 6.62 -7.07
N GLU A 75 -1.60 7.42 -7.50
CA GLU A 75 -1.68 7.92 -8.88
C GLU A 75 -0.87 9.21 -9.07
N ASP A 76 -0.54 9.53 -10.33
CA ASP A 76 0.16 10.76 -10.67
C ASP A 76 -0.68 11.98 -10.25
N PHE A 77 -0.01 12.98 -9.64
CA PHE A 77 -0.63 14.22 -9.15
C PHE A 77 -1.61 14.07 -7.99
N GLU A 78 -1.69 12.90 -7.39
CA GLU A 78 -2.51 12.60 -6.23
C GLU A 78 -1.71 12.77 -4.92
N LYS A 79 -2.34 13.32 -3.88
CA LYS A 79 -1.76 13.29 -2.53
C LYS A 79 -1.94 11.90 -1.90
N ALA A 80 -1.02 11.48 -1.05
CA ALA A 80 -1.07 10.16 -0.44
C ALA A 80 -2.35 9.92 0.39
N GLU A 81 -2.82 10.94 1.11
CA GLU A 81 -4.09 10.86 1.86
C GLU A 81 -5.31 10.77 0.93
N ASP A 82 -5.31 11.48 -0.20
CA ASP A 82 -6.40 11.43 -1.18
C ASP A 82 -6.48 10.05 -1.82
N GLY A 83 -5.31 9.45 -2.14
CA GLY A 83 -5.23 8.08 -2.63
C GLY A 83 -5.75 7.05 -1.62
N ALA A 84 -5.44 7.19 -0.33
CA ALA A 84 -5.98 6.30 0.69
C ALA A 84 -7.51 6.42 0.81
N ILE A 85 -8.07 7.63 0.65
CA ILE A 85 -9.52 7.87 0.65
C ILE A 85 -10.16 7.23 -0.58
N ARG A 86 -9.57 7.42 -1.77
CA ARG A 86 -10.04 6.84 -3.04
C ARG A 86 -10.04 5.32 -2.98
N GLU A 87 -8.92 4.69 -2.61
CA GLU A 87 -8.80 3.23 -2.49
C GLU A 87 -9.82 2.65 -1.50
N THR A 88 -10.03 3.33 -0.36
CA THR A 88 -11.05 2.89 0.61
C THR A 88 -12.46 2.97 0.03
N TRP A 89 -12.75 4.01 -0.76
CA TRP A 89 -14.03 4.11 -1.45
C TRP A 89 -14.19 3.04 -2.54
N GLU A 90 -13.16 2.81 -3.35
CA GLU A 90 -13.16 1.83 -4.43
C GLU A 90 -13.31 0.39 -3.93
N GLU A 91 -12.62 0.04 -2.82
CA GLU A 91 -12.62 -1.33 -2.29
C GLU A 91 -13.77 -1.60 -1.31
N ALA A 92 -14.23 -0.60 -0.53
CA ALA A 92 -15.20 -0.80 0.55
C ALA A 92 -16.44 0.10 0.49
N GLY A 93 -16.57 0.98 -0.52
CA GLY A 93 -17.73 1.85 -0.70
C GLY A 93 -18.06 2.73 0.51
N THR A 94 -17.07 3.09 1.31
CA THR A 94 -17.24 3.84 2.55
C THR A 94 -16.41 5.11 2.58
N HIS A 95 -16.87 6.12 3.30
CA HIS A 95 -16.15 7.37 3.50
C HIS A 95 -15.38 7.37 4.82
N ILE A 96 -14.16 7.86 4.74
CA ILE A 96 -13.25 7.95 5.89
C ILE A 96 -12.82 9.38 6.16
N GLU A 97 -12.35 9.61 7.36
CA GLU A 97 -11.65 10.82 7.79
C GLU A 97 -10.24 10.43 8.20
N ILE A 98 -9.24 10.95 7.48
CA ILE A 98 -7.83 10.72 7.76
C ILE A 98 -7.44 11.44 9.05
N GLU A 99 -6.79 10.74 9.98
CA GLU A 99 -6.26 11.34 11.20
C GLU A 99 -4.77 11.68 11.07
N LYS A 100 -3.98 10.71 10.62
CA LYS A 100 -2.52 10.87 10.45
C LYS A 100 -1.89 9.73 9.66
N VAL A 101 -0.63 9.90 9.24
CA VAL A 101 0.23 8.79 8.81
C VAL A 101 0.44 7.87 10.00
N PHE A 102 0.14 6.58 9.82
CA PHE A 102 0.25 5.60 10.88
C PHE A 102 1.45 4.65 10.67
N THR A 103 1.57 4.05 9.49
CA THR A 103 2.75 3.23 9.19
C THR A 103 3.40 3.62 7.87
N VAL A 104 4.73 3.56 7.83
CA VAL A 104 5.52 3.53 6.59
C VAL A 104 6.23 2.18 6.57
N TYR A 105 5.87 1.32 5.61
CA TYR A 105 6.38 -0.03 5.52
C TYR A 105 7.17 -0.24 4.22
N ASN A 106 8.44 -0.59 4.37
CA ASN A 106 9.35 -0.77 3.26
C ASN A 106 9.34 -2.22 2.76
N LEU A 107 9.21 -2.40 1.45
CA LEU A 107 9.30 -3.69 0.78
C LEU A 107 10.35 -3.61 -0.35
N PRO A 108 11.67 -3.56 0.00
CA PRO A 108 12.75 -3.30 -0.96
C PRO A 108 12.80 -4.33 -2.08
N GLN A 109 12.55 -5.62 -1.78
CA GLN A 109 12.56 -6.70 -2.77
C GLN A 109 11.44 -6.60 -3.82
N ALA A 110 10.36 -5.87 -3.51
CA ALA A 110 9.29 -5.55 -4.47
C ALA A 110 9.41 -4.13 -5.06
N ASN A 111 10.42 -3.37 -4.64
CA ASN A 111 10.60 -1.96 -4.99
C ASN A 111 9.33 -1.14 -4.68
N GLN A 112 8.80 -1.30 -3.45
CA GLN A 112 7.58 -0.64 -2.98
C GLN A 112 7.77 -0.03 -1.59
N VAL A 113 7.03 1.06 -1.35
CA VAL A 113 6.84 1.67 -0.02
C VAL A 113 5.34 1.80 0.21
N TYR A 114 4.87 1.26 1.34
CA TYR A 114 3.48 1.37 1.76
C TYR A 114 3.34 2.48 2.79
N ILE A 115 2.35 3.35 2.60
CA ILE A 115 1.97 4.40 3.55
C ILE A 115 0.53 4.11 3.98
N HIS A 116 0.34 3.67 5.24
CA HIS A 116 -1.01 3.52 5.77
C HIS A 116 -1.33 4.69 6.69
N PHE A 117 -2.51 5.25 6.48
CA PHE A 117 -3.07 6.26 7.34
C PHE A 117 -3.97 5.62 8.40
N LEU A 118 -3.95 6.14 9.63
CA LEU A 118 -5.00 5.92 10.60
C LEU A 118 -6.18 6.79 10.20
N ALA A 119 -7.35 6.18 10.12
CA ALA A 119 -8.55 6.87 9.69
C ALA A 119 -9.80 6.38 10.46
N LYS A 120 -10.80 7.23 10.55
CA LYS A 120 -12.13 6.90 11.08
C LYS A 120 -13.13 6.69 9.94
N LEU A 121 -13.98 5.69 10.04
CA LEU A 121 -15.16 5.62 9.20
C LEU A 121 -16.15 6.71 9.66
N LYS A 122 -16.83 7.35 8.69
CA LYS A 122 -17.87 8.35 8.98
C LYS A 122 -19.17 7.71 9.50
N ASP A 123 -19.43 6.52 9.04
CA ASP A 123 -20.50 5.63 9.51
C ASP A 123 -19.97 4.18 9.45
N GLY A 124 -20.62 3.26 10.13
CA GLY A 124 -20.24 1.85 10.12
C GLY A 124 -20.69 1.08 8.87
N ILE A 125 -21.07 1.77 7.80
CA ILE A 125 -21.59 1.16 6.57
C ILE A 125 -20.44 0.87 5.62
N VAL A 126 -20.25 -0.41 5.29
CA VAL A 126 -19.28 -0.87 4.30
C VAL A 126 -19.98 -1.66 3.20
N ARG A 127 -19.46 -1.57 1.98
CA ARG A 127 -19.99 -2.25 0.79
C ARG A 127 -18.82 -2.84 0.03
N ASN A 128 -19.09 -3.91 -0.73
CA ASN A 128 -18.06 -4.47 -1.59
C ASN A 128 -17.86 -3.58 -2.82
N GLY A 129 -16.63 -3.18 -3.07
CA GLY A 129 -16.24 -2.58 -4.32
C GLY A 129 -15.96 -3.65 -5.40
N GLU A 130 -15.61 -3.22 -6.61
CA GLU A 130 -15.37 -4.13 -7.73
C GLU A 130 -14.17 -5.06 -7.50
N GLU A 131 -13.15 -4.58 -6.77
CA GLU A 131 -11.94 -5.33 -6.43
C GLU A 131 -12.05 -6.12 -5.12
N SER A 132 -13.22 -6.12 -4.47
CA SER A 132 -13.47 -6.78 -3.19
C SER A 132 -14.56 -7.84 -3.30
N ILE A 133 -14.23 -9.10 -2.93
CA ILE A 133 -15.21 -10.18 -2.77
C ILE A 133 -16.11 -9.85 -1.57
N GLU A 134 -15.52 -9.29 -0.53
CA GLU A 134 -16.16 -9.03 0.75
C GLU A 134 -15.43 -7.88 1.46
N SER A 135 -16.17 -6.99 2.11
CA SER A 135 -15.64 -5.95 2.99
C SER A 135 -16.36 -6.04 4.33
N ALA A 136 -15.60 -6.14 5.42
CA ALA A 136 -16.18 -6.37 6.74
C ALA A 136 -15.36 -5.70 7.86
N LEU A 137 -16.03 -5.50 8.99
CA LEU A 137 -15.46 -4.91 10.21
C LEU A 137 -15.14 -6.01 11.23
N PHE A 138 -13.88 -6.06 11.68
CA PHE A 138 -13.33 -7.08 12.57
C PHE A 138 -12.88 -6.49 13.90
N THR A 139 -13.22 -7.13 15.00
CA THR A 139 -12.49 -6.92 16.28
C THR A 139 -11.10 -7.58 16.20
N GLU A 140 -10.23 -7.31 17.18
CA GLU A 140 -8.87 -7.91 17.23
C GLU A 140 -8.91 -9.45 17.18
N GLU A 141 -9.86 -10.05 17.91
CA GLU A 141 -10.01 -11.50 18.05
C GLU A 141 -10.53 -12.14 16.75
N GLU A 142 -11.26 -11.39 15.95
CA GLU A 142 -11.87 -11.86 14.69
C GLU A 142 -10.91 -11.73 13.49
N ILE A 143 -9.77 -11.01 13.63
CA ILE A 143 -8.83 -10.82 12.52
C ILE A 143 -8.35 -12.17 11.98
N PRO A 144 -8.50 -12.41 10.66
CA PRO A 144 -8.03 -13.64 10.02
C PRO A 144 -6.51 -13.58 9.74
N TRP A 145 -5.70 -13.57 10.79
CA TRP A 145 -4.25 -13.36 10.73
C TRP A 145 -3.50 -14.22 9.72
N LYS A 146 -3.95 -15.48 9.53
CA LYS A 146 -3.32 -16.43 8.59
C LYS A 146 -3.74 -16.19 7.14
N GLU A 147 -4.80 -15.42 6.94
CA GLU A 147 -5.37 -15.11 5.63
C GLU A 147 -5.11 -13.65 5.23
N LEU A 148 -4.22 -12.95 5.91
CA LEU A 148 -3.80 -11.60 5.48
C LEU A 148 -2.92 -11.70 4.23
N ALA A 149 -3.25 -10.88 3.23
CA ALA A 149 -2.59 -10.91 1.92
C ALA A 149 -1.13 -10.44 2.00
N PHE A 150 -0.86 -9.40 2.77
CA PHE A 150 0.43 -8.71 2.79
C PHE A 150 0.96 -8.47 4.19
N THR A 151 2.28 -8.53 4.32
CA THR A 151 2.98 -8.27 5.57
C THR A 151 2.82 -6.83 6.06
N SER A 152 2.66 -5.87 5.15
CA SER A 152 2.41 -4.46 5.47
C SER A 152 1.10 -4.27 6.25
N SER A 153 0.01 -4.96 5.84
CA SER A 153 -1.26 -4.93 6.56
C SER A 153 -1.19 -5.64 7.91
N ALA A 154 -0.49 -6.80 7.96
CA ALA A 154 -0.26 -7.49 9.22
C ALA A 154 0.54 -6.63 10.20
N PHE A 155 1.56 -5.91 9.72
CA PHE A 155 2.34 -4.97 10.52
C PHE A 155 1.47 -3.83 11.05
N ALA A 156 0.71 -3.17 10.18
CA ALA A 156 -0.16 -2.06 10.58
C ALA A 156 -1.21 -2.48 11.61
N LEU A 157 -1.86 -3.64 11.42
CA LEU A 157 -2.85 -4.16 12.37
C LEU A 157 -2.25 -4.48 13.73
N ARG A 158 -1.12 -5.21 13.78
CA ARG A 158 -0.45 -5.55 15.05
C ARG A 158 -0.06 -4.30 15.81
N THR A 159 0.57 -3.35 15.12
CA THR A 159 1.00 -2.08 15.73
C THR A 159 -0.19 -1.27 16.24
N PHE A 160 -1.31 -1.25 15.49
CA PHE A 160 -2.52 -0.58 15.92
C PHE A 160 -3.09 -1.16 17.22
N PHE A 161 -3.20 -2.47 17.31
CA PHE A 161 -3.74 -3.09 18.53
C PHE A 161 -2.79 -2.95 19.72
N GLU A 162 -1.47 -2.90 19.51
CA GLU A 162 -0.52 -2.57 20.58
C GLU A 162 -0.67 -1.12 21.05
N ASP A 163 -0.71 -0.15 20.14
CA ASP A 163 -0.90 1.27 20.48
C ASP A 163 -2.24 1.50 21.19
N ARG A 164 -3.28 0.79 20.79
CA ARG A 164 -4.61 0.85 21.38
C ARG A 164 -4.63 0.53 22.89
N LYS A 165 -3.74 -0.37 23.35
CA LYS A 165 -3.64 -0.70 24.79
C LYS A 165 -3.26 0.50 25.65
N THR A 166 -2.50 1.43 25.06
CA THR A 166 -2.05 2.67 25.75
C THR A 166 -2.89 3.89 25.38
N GLY A 167 -3.65 3.82 24.29
CA GLY A 167 -4.36 4.95 23.69
C GLY A 167 -3.45 5.97 22.99
N ILE A 168 -2.17 5.65 22.81
CA ILE A 168 -1.18 6.53 22.17
C ILE A 168 -0.80 5.92 20.81
N TYR A 169 -1.26 6.54 19.74
CA TYR A 169 -1.00 6.10 18.38
C TYR A 169 0.17 6.88 17.78
N ASN A 170 1.32 6.22 17.61
CA ASN A 170 2.50 6.79 17.00
C ASN A 170 2.58 6.47 15.50
N THR A 171 3.50 7.13 14.78
CA THR A 171 3.88 6.70 13.43
C THR A 171 4.99 5.67 13.52
N HIS A 172 4.82 4.54 12.83
CA HIS A 172 5.72 3.39 12.90
C HIS A 172 6.41 3.11 11.57
N LEU A 173 7.65 2.67 11.64
CA LEU A 173 8.44 2.25 10.47
C LEU A 173 8.62 0.75 10.51
N GLY A 174 8.29 0.07 9.41
CA GLY A 174 8.50 -1.35 9.21
C GLY A 174 9.26 -1.67 7.93
N THR A 175 9.85 -2.85 7.87
CA THR A 175 10.60 -3.34 6.70
C THR A 175 10.48 -4.85 6.60
N PHE A 176 10.34 -5.40 5.38
CA PHE A 176 10.41 -6.83 5.13
C PHE A 176 11.69 -7.18 4.35
N PRO A 177 12.40 -8.26 4.68
CA PRO A 177 12.22 -9.05 5.92
C PRO A 177 12.55 -8.24 7.16
N GLU A 178 11.88 -8.54 8.26
CA GLU A 178 12.26 -8.00 9.57
C GLU A 178 13.70 -8.44 9.89
N LYS A 179 14.52 -7.48 10.37
CA LYS A 179 15.93 -7.74 10.73
C LYS A 179 16.02 -8.33 12.12
#